data_23f4985cf3768f7465bf7b4d48d37819
#
_entry.id   23f4985cf3768f7465bf7b4d48d37819
#
_cell.length_a   1.000
_cell.length_b   1.000
_cell.length_c   1.000
_cell.angle_alpha   90.00
_cell.angle_beta   90.00
_cell.angle_gamma   90.00
#
_symmetry.space_group_name_H-M   'P 1'
#
loop_
_entity.id
_entity.type
_entity.pdbx_description
1 polymer ?
#
loop_
_entity_poly.entity_id
_entity_poly.type
_entity_poly.pdbx_seq_one_letter_code
_entity_poly.pdbx_strand_id
1 'polypeptide(L)'
;MKMLAPLPVAVRLRTDGMKKSVTNMAKLTYEDFQAGQMFPLGPKHVTAEEIVEFAREFDPQPMHLDEAAGRASILGGLAASGWHTSAMFMRMMTDSYLLNTEAEGAPGIDFMDWKKPVLAGDTLSGRSIVLESRAMRSRPGIGIVKFRHEVENQRGELVCLGENATMIRMRLPAEASA
;
A
#
# COMPACT_ATOMS: atom_id res chain seq x y z
N MET A 1 50.20 -8.51 -28.83
CA MET A 1 49.38 -9.61 -28.39
C MET A 1 49.58 -9.73 -26.88
N LYS A 2 48.70 -9.05 -26.08
CA LYS A 2 48.73 -9.05 -24.61
C LYS A 2 47.61 -10.00 -24.14
N MET A 3 47.99 -11.07 -23.50
CA MET A 3 47.06 -12.04 -22.87
C MET A 3 46.39 -11.41 -21.67
N LEU A 4 45.06 -11.44 -21.63
CA LEU A 4 44.30 -11.13 -20.44
C LEU A 4 44.38 -12.30 -19.43
N ALA A 5 44.65 -11.96 -18.18
CA ALA A 5 44.63 -12.88 -17.06
C ALA A 5 43.19 -13.24 -16.66
N PRO A 6 42.92 -14.46 -16.16
CA PRO A 6 41.58 -14.87 -15.75
C PRO A 6 41.12 -14.25 -14.44
N LEU A 7 39.82 -13.91 -14.34
CA LEU A 7 39.15 -13.43 -13.17
C LEU A 7 39.07 -14.45 -12.05
N PRO A 8 39.12 -14.07 -10.77
CA PRO A 8 39.11 -15.02 -9.66
C PRO A 8 37.71 -15.57 -9.38
N VAL A 9 37.76 -16.80 -8.94
CA VAL A 9 36.69 -17.74 -8.57
C VAL A 9 35.65 -17.17 -7.66
N ALA A 10 34.38 -17.50 -7.97
CA ALA A 10 33.17 -17.21 -7.21
C ALA A 10 33.27 -17.58 -5.74
N VAL A 11 32.98 -16.62 -4.86
CA VAL A 11 32.73 -16.86 -3.44
C VAL A 11 31.38 -17.56 -3.30
N ARG A 12 31.41 -18.83 -2.91
CA ARG A 12 30.24 -19.60 -2.49
C ARG A 12 29.74 -19.07 -1.17
N LEU A 13 28.64 -18.32 -1.18
CA LEU A 13 27.91 -18.02 0.05
C LEU A 13 27.24 -19.33 0.52
N ARG A 14 27.68 -19.82 1.67
CA ARG A 14 26.98 -20.85 2.42
C ARG A 14 25.67 -20.28 2.93
N THR A 15 24.56 -20.74 2.38
CA THR A 15 23.23 -20.56 2.95
C THR A 15 23.02 -21.64 4.01
N ASP A 16 23.52 -21.40 5.21
CA ASP A 16 23.16 -22.22 6.37
C ASP A 16 21.74 -21.88 6.83
N GLY A 17 20.95 -22.92 6.86
CA GLY A 17 19.57 -23.06 7.19
C GLY A 17 19.00 -22.17 8.29
N MET A 18 18.29 -21.15 7.90
CA MET A 18 17.21 -20.61 8.71
C MET A 18 15.89 -20.87 7.97
N LYS A 19 15.39 -22.10 8.13
CA LYS A 19 13.97 -22.39 7.88
C LYS A 19 13.18 -21.55 8.89
N LYS A 20 12.81 -20.31 8.50
CA LYS A 20 11.72 -19.61 9.18
C LYS A 20 10.50 -20.51 9.03
N SER A 21 10.03 -21.07 10.14
CA SER A 21 8.71 -21.67 10.23
C SER A 21 7.71 -20.62 9.78
N VAL A 22 7.21 -20.73 8.56
CA VAL A 22 6.03 -19.99 8.12
C VAL A 22 4.88 -20.66 8.88
N THR A 23 4.58 -20.12 10.06
CA THR A 23 3.33 -20.41 10.73
C THR A 23 2.27 -19.95 9.74
N ASN A 24 1.54 -20.88 9.15
CA ASN A 24 0.42 -20.61 8.26
C ASN A 24 -0.70 -20.00 9.14
N MET A 25 -0.57 -18.69 9.42
CA MET A 25 -1.64 -17.95 10.09
C MET A 25 -2.81 -17.91 9.13
N ALA A 26 -3.97 -18.39 9.57
CA ALA A 26 -5.20 -18.27 8.80
C ALA A 26 -5.40 -16.80 8.40
N LYS A 27 -5.73 -16.58 7.13
CA LYS A 27 -6.01 -15.24 6.63
C LYS A 27 -7.25 -14.65 7.31
N LEU A 28 -7.29 -13.33 7.41
CA LEU A 28 -8.46 -12.60 7.88
C LEU A 28 -9.63 -12.81 6.91
N THR A 29 -10.78 -13.07 7.47
CA THR A 29 -12.05 -13.23 6.77
C THR A 29 -13.00 -12.09 7.14
N TYR A 30 -14.14 -11.99 6.49
CA TYR A 30 -15.12 -10.93 6.72
C TYR A 30 -15.45 -10.72 8.20
N GLU A 31 -15.59 -11.81 8.97
CA GLU A 31 -15.97 -11.79 10.39
C GLU A 31 -14.91 -11.14 11.29
N ASP A 32 -13.69 -11.01 10.81
CA ASP A 32 -12.58 -10.41 11.52
C ASP A 32 -12.55 -8.87 11.41
N PHE A 33 -13.47 -8.28 10.62
CA PHE A 33 -13.56 -6.83 10.41
C PHE A 33 -14.79 -6.24 11.10
N GLN A 34 -14.55 -5.49 12.17
CA GLN A 34 -15.61 -4.87 12.97
C GLN A 34 -15.50 -3.35 12.93
N ALA A 35 -16.65 -2.65 12.92
CA ALA A 35 -16.69 -1.19 12.92
C ALA A 35 -15.86 -0.60 14.08
N GLY A 36 -15.04 0.42 13.77
CA GLY A 36 -14.12 1.05 14.68
C GLY A 36 -12.74 0.37 14.78
N GLN A 37 -12.54 -0.82 14.21
CA GLN A 37 -11.24 -1.46 14.16
C GLN A 37 -10.28 -0.66 13.27
N MET A 38 -9.00 -0.59 13.67
CA MET A 38 -7.97 0.16 12.97
C MET A 38 -6.79 -0.73 12.57
N PHE A 39 -6.29 -0.50 11.38
CA PHE A 39 -5.08 -1.13 10.84
C PHE A 39 -4.04 -0.05 10.60
N PRO A 40 -2.84 -0.13 11.21
CA PRO A 40 -1.78 0.85 10.98
C PRO A 40 -1.21 0.74 9.56
N LEU A 41 -0.83 1.85 8.97
CA LEU A 41 -0.26 1.94 7.63
C LEU A 41 1.16 2.51 7.67
N GLY A 42 2.06 1.95 6.88
CA GLY A 42 3.44 2.42 6.76
C GLY A 42 4.36 1.92 7.88
N PRO A 43 5.52 2.57 8.10
CA PRO A 43 5.97 3.77 7.39
C PRO A 43 6.39 3.50 5.94
N LYS A 44 6.20 4.49 5.05
CA LYS A 44 6.69 4.51 3.68
C LYS A 44 7.54 5.77 3.46
N HIS A 45 8.83 5.60 3.26
CA HIS A 45 9.70 6.70 2.85
C HIS A 45 9.56 6.96 1.34
N VAL A 46 9.45 8.23 0.96
CA VAL A 46 9.21 8.68 -0.42
C VAL A 46 10.49 9.26 -0.99
N THR A 47 11.06 8.61 -2.01
CA THR A 47 12.31 9.08 -2.65
C THR A 47 12.03 9.94 -3.87
N ALA A 48 13.00 10.79 -4.24
CA ALA A 48 12.91 11.59 -5.45
C ALA A 48 12.90 10.70 -6.71
N GLU A 49 13.67 9.63 -6.68
CA GLU A 49 13.79 8.67 -7.78
C GLU A 49 12.45 8.02 -8.09
N GLU A 50 11.74 7.50 -7.08
CA GLU A 50 10.44 6.85 -7.31
C GLU A 50 9.36 7.83 -7.76
N ILE A 51 9.41 9.10 -7.31
CA ILE A 51 8.50 10.15 -7.79
C ILE A 51 8.69 10.35 -9.29
N VAL A 52 9.94 10.55 -9.73
CA VAL A 52 10.27 10.80 -11.13
C VAL A 52 9.99 9.57 -11.99
N GLU A 53 10.29 8.36 -11.51
CA GLU A 53 10.02 7.11 -12.22
C GLU A 53 8.53 6.94 -12.48
N PHE A 54 7.70 7.06 -11.45
CA PHE A 54 6.25 6.99 -11.59
C PHE A 54 5.72 8.08 -12.54
N ALA A 55 6.20 9.31 -12.37
CA ALA A 55 5.71 10.43 -13.16
C ALA A 55 6.05 10.27 -14.66
N ARG A 56 7.24 9.78 -15.00
CA ARG A 56 7.62 9.54 -16.40
C ARG A 56 6.69 8.60 -17.13
N GLU A 57 6.15 7.62 -16.42
CA GLU A 57 5.28 6.60 -17.00
C GLU A 57 3.80 7.03 -17.01
N PHE A 58 3.32 7.66 -15.93
CA PHE A 58 1.88 7.84 -15.72
C PHE A 58 1.41 9.29 -15.66
N ASP A 59 2.26 10.25 -15.27
CA ASP A 59 1.87 11.66 -15.07
C ASP A 59 3.06 12.61 -15.31
N PRO A 60 3.54 12.75 -16.57
CA PRO A 60 4.79 13.45 -16.89
C PRO A 60 4.64 14.98 -16.84
N GLN A 61 4.08 15.52 -15.77
CA GLN A 61 4.02 16.96 -15.56
C GLN A 61 5.32 17.49 -14.95
N PRO A 62 5.79 18.70 -15.32
CA PRO A 62 7.10 19.22 -14.90
C PRO A 62 7.33 19.19 -13.39
N MET A 63 6.32 19.50 -12.55
CA MET A 63 6.43 19.54 -11.11
C MET A 63 6.62 18.16 -10.44
N HIS A 64 6.40 17.09 -11.20
CA HIS A 64 6.62 15.70 -10.76
C HIS A 64 7.92 15.11 -11.33
N LEU A 65 8.60 15.83 -12.24
CA LEU A 65 9.80 15.36 -12.93
C LEU A 65 11.07 16.09 -12.51
N ASP A 66 10.95 17.34 -12.05
CA ASP A 66 12.09 18.22 -11.80
C ASP A 66 11.87 19.07 -10.54
N GLU A 67 12.91 19.14 -9.69
CA GLU A 67 12.87 19.86 -8.41
C GLU A 67 12.67 21.38 -8.60
N ALA A 68 13.31 21.98 -9.62
CA ALA A 68 13.17 23.42 -9.87
C ALA A 68 11.76 23.76 -10.36
N ALA A 69 11.21 22.92 -11.25
CA ALA A 69 9.82 23.04 -11.68
C ALA A 69 8.83 22.83 -10.53
N GLY A 70 9.09 21.85 -9.65
CA GLY A 70 8.30 21.59 -8.45
C GLY A 70 8.29 22.81 -7.52
N ARG A 71 9.44 23.40 -7.24
CA ARG A 71 9.57 24.62 -6.42
C ARG A 71 8.88 25.84 -7.03
N ALA A 72 8.89 25.97 -8.34
CA ALA A 72 8.21 27.05 -9.07
C ALA A 72 6.69 26.86 -9.12
N SER A 73 6.18 25.68 -8.78
CA SER A 73 4.76 25.36 -8.73
C SER A 73 4.15 25.64 -7.36
N ILE A 74 2.82 25.53 -7.26
CA ILE A 74 2.10 25.62 -5.97
C ILE A 74 2.44 24.48 -5.01
N LEU A 75 3.13 23.40 -5.48
CA LEU A 75 3.46 22.24 -4.65
C LEU A 75 4.68 22.47 -3.77
N GLY A 76 5.57 23.42 -4.15
CA GLY A 76 6.67 23.90 -3.31
C GLY A 76 7.92 23.02 -3.30
N GLY A 77 7.99 21.99 -4.13
CA GLY A 77 9.13 21.06 -4.28
C GLY A 77 8.81 19.94 -5.25
N LEU A 78 9.74 19.01 -5.45
CA LEU A 78 9.49 17.80 -6.22
C LEU A 78 8.43 16.96 -5.50
N ALA A 79 7.23 16.93 -6.06
CA ALA A 79 6.07 16.31 -5.45
C ALA A 79 5.66 15.03 -6.18
N ALA A 80 5.21 14.05 -5.44
CA ALA A 80 4.53 12.90 -6.01
C ALA A 80 3.22 13.34 -6.68
N SER A 81 2.91 12.74 -7.86
CA SER A 81 1.57 12.81 -8.41
C SER A 81 0.53 12.31 -7.37
N GLY A 82 -0.65 12.87 -7.42
CA GLY A 82 -1.76 12.36 -6.59
C GLY A 82 -2.00 10.86 -6.81
N TRP A 83 -1.88 10.39 -8.06
CA TRP A 83 -1.98 8.96 -8.40
C TRP A 83 -0.82 8.14 -7.80
N HIS A 84 0.40 8.70 -7.76
CA HIS A 84 1.52 8.05 -7.08
C HIS A 84 1.27 7.96 -5.58
N THR A 85 0.76 9.04 -4.97
CA THR A 85 0.35 9.04 -3.55
C THR A 85 -0.67 7.93 -3.28
N SER A 86 -1.67 7.77 -4.17
CA SER A 86 -2.67 6.71 -4.06
C SER A 86 -2.07 5.31 -4.23
N ALA A 87 -1.09 5.15 -5.13
CA ALA A 87 -0.38 3.88 -5.32
C ALA A 87 0.47 3.50 -4.10
N MET A 88 1.20 4.47 -3.52
CA MET A 88 1.95 4.26 -2.27
C MET A 88 1.02 3.89 -1.11
N PHE A 89 -0.11 4.57 -0.99
CA PHE A 89 -1.14 4.25 -0.01
C PHE A 89 -1.69 2.82 -0.20
N MET A 90 -2.01 2.43 -1.43
CA MET A 90 -2.44 1.06 -1.74
C MET A 90 -1.39 0.03 -1.32
N ARG A 91 -0.11 0.33 -1.54
CA ARG A 91 1.00 -0.53 -1.10
C ARG A 91 1.04 -0.67 0.42
N MET A 92 0.86 0.43 1.16
CA MET A 92 0.82 0.39 2.63
C MET A 92 -0.35 -0.45 3.16
N MET A 93 -1.53 -0.39 2.54
CA MET A 93 -2.65 -1.27 2.89
C MET A 93 -2.33 -2.74 2.61
N THR A 94 -1.72 -2.99 1.45
CA THR A 94 -1.32 -4.34 1.03
C THR A 94 -0.37 -4.96 2.04
N ASP A 95 0.67 -4.23 2.43
CA ASP A 95 1.67 -4.70 3.39
C ASP A 95 1.10 -4.85 4.81
N SER A 96 0.13 -4.01 5.19
CA SER A 96 -0.46 -4.02 6.53
C SER A 96 -1.41 -5.19 6.73
N TYR A 97 -2.43 -5.33 5.89
CA TYR A 97 -3.48 -6.32 6.13
C TYR A 97 -4.00 -7.06 4.89
N LEU A 98 -3.96 -6.47 3.68
CA LEU A 98 -4.60 -7.08 2.52
C LEU A 98 -3.96 -8.40 2.09
N LEU A 99 -2.63 -8.55 2.18
CA LEU A 99 -1.94 -9.82 1.89
C LEU A 99 -2.39 -10.95 2.82
N ASN A 100 -2.79 -10.60 4.05
CA ASN A 100 -3.25 -11.54 5.06
C ASN A 100 -4.79 -11.60 5.14
N THR A 101 -5.49 -11.12 4.12
CA THR A 101 -6.96 -11.10 4.04
C THR A 101 -7.43 -11.92 2.86
N GLU A 102 -8.55 -12.61 2.99
CA GLU A 102 -9.27 -13.26 1.90
C GLU A 102 -10.04 -12.21 1.06
N ALA A 103 -9.30 -11.19 0.57
CA ALA A 103 -9.85 -10.10 -0.22
C ALA A 103 -10.13 -10.53 -1.66
N GLU A 104 -11.32 -10.19 -2.16
CA GLU A 104 -11.80 -10.48 -3.53
C GLU A 104 -11.77 -9.23 -4.44
N GLY A 105 -11.29 -8.10 -3.91
CA GLY A 105 -11.18 -6.83 -4.61
C GLY A 105 -12.16 -5.77 -4.11
N ALA A 106 -12.13 -4.62 -4.75
CA ALA A 106 -12.98 -3.47 -4.43
C ALA A 106 -13.82 -3.08 -5.65
N PRO A 107 -15.11 -2.74 -5.48
CA PRO A 107 -15.94 -2.29 -6.59
C PRO A 107 -15.55 -0.90 -7.12
N GLY A 108 -14.81 -0.12 -6.32
CA GLY A 108 -14.38 1.23 -6.64
C GLY A 108 -13.89 1.99 -5.41
N ILE A 109 -13.68 3.27 -5.60
CA ILE A 109 -13.33 4.24 -4.57
C ILE A 109 -14.48 5.23 -4.46
N ASP A 110 -14.99 5.48 -3.25
CA ASP A 110 -16.06 6.44 -3.03
C ASP A 110 -15.54 7.87 -3.21
N PHE A 111 -14.39 8.16 -2.60
CA PHE A 111 -13.61 9.37 -2.86
C PHE A 111 -12.14 9.17 -2.46
N MET A 112 -11.29 10.04 -3.01
CA MET A 112 -9.88 10.15 -2.66
C MET A 112 -9.49 11.63 -2.74
N ASP A 113 -9.18 12.22 -1.59
CA ASP A 113 -8.76 13.62 -1.46
C ASP A 113 -7.26 13.71 -1.18
N TRP A 114 -6.54 14.41 -2.03
CA TRP A 114 -5.15 14.78 -1.80
C TRP A 114 -5.11 16.12 -1.09
N LYS A 115 -4.95 16.09 0.25
CA LYS A 115 -5.08 17.27 1.12
C LYS A 115 -3.85 18.17 1.08
N LYS A 116 -2.66 17.55 0.93
CA LYS A 116 -1.37 18.25 0.82
C LYS A 116 -0.45 17.51 -0.13
N PRO A 117 0.49 18.22 -0.78
CA PRO A 117 1.53 17.58 -1.58
C PRO A 117 2.37 16.60 -0.73
N VAL A 118 2.71 15.47 -1.32
CA VAL A 118 3.72 14.56 -0.80
C VAL A 118 5.02 14.88 -1.52
N LEU A 119 6.03 15.33 -0.78
CA LEU A 119 7.31 15.77 -1.31
C LEU A 119 8.37 14.67 -1.21
N ALA A 120 9.39 14.77 -2.06
CA ALA A 120 10.59 13.95 -1.93
C ALA A 120 11.19 14.10 -0.53
N GLY A 121 11.50 12.97 0.12
CA GLY A 121 11.99 12.90 1.50
C GLY A 121 10.91 12.79 2.56
N ASP A 122 9.63 12.90 2.22
CA ASP A 122 8.55 12.64 3.18
C ASP A 122 8.54 11.17 3.62
N THR A 123 8.04 10.94 4.81
CA THR A 123 7.76 9.60 5.35
C THR A 123 6.28 9.54 5.70
N LEU A 124 5.57 8.68 4.99
CA LEU A 124 4.13 8.51 5.13
C LEU A 124 3.83 7.42 6.16
N SER A 125 2.83 7.69 7.00
CA SER A 125 2.20 6.71 7.89
C SER A 125 0.71 7.01 7.98
N GLY A 126 -0.06 6.12 8.62
CA GLY A 126 -1.50 6.38 8.73
C GLY A 126 -2.26 5.19 9.29
N ARG A 127 -3.53 5.14 8.95
CA ARG A 127 -4.44 4.08 9.39
C ARG A 127 -5.58 3.86 8.42
N SER A 128 -6.04 2.62 8.35
CA SER A 128 -7.34 2.23 7.79
C SER A 128 -8.31 1.96 8.93
N ILE A 129 -9.48 2.55 8.90
CA ILE A 129 -10.52 2.45 9.92
C ILE A 129 -11.72 1.74 9.29
N VAL A 130 -12.17 0.65 9.88
CA VAL A 130 -13.42 -0.01 9.46
C VAL A 130 -14.60 0.87 9.87
N LEU A 131 -15.39 1.32 8.89
CA LEU A 131 -16.60 2.12 9.11
C LEU A 131 -17.82 1.23 9.32
N GLU A 132 -17.99 0.25 8.44
CA GLU A 132 -19.08 -0.72 8.50
C GLU A 132 -18.67 -2.04 7.85
N SER A 133 -19.35 -3.11 8.22
CA SER A 133 -19.24 -4.40 7.56
C SER A 133 -20.63 -5.01 7.42
N ARG A 134 -20.94 -5.58 6.24
CA ARG A 134 -22.23 -6.24 5.97
C ARG A 134 -22.09 -7.38 4.98
N ALA A 135 -22.90 -8.41 5.14
CA ALA A 135 -22.97 -9.50 4.17
C ALA A 135 -23.56 -9.01 2.83
N MET A 136 -23.05 -9.52 1.73
CA MET A 136 -23.58 -9.24 0.40
C MET A 136 -24.73 -10.19 0.07
N ARG A 137 -25.96 -9.65 -0.14
CA ARG A 137 -27.11 -10.47 -0.53
C ARG A 137 -26.97 -11.05 -1.93
N SER A 138 -26.31 -10.33 -2.84
CA SER A 138 -26.12 -10.73 -4.24
C SER A 138 -24.99 -11.74 -4.45
N ARG A 139 -24.14 -11.96 -3.43
CA ARG A 139 -23.01 -12.89 -3.47
C ARG A 139 -22.89 -13.61 -2.12
N PRO A 140 -23.63 -14.70 -1.92
CA PRO A 140 -23.49 -15.52 -0.71
C PRO A 140 -22.03 -15.94 -0.47
N GLY A 141 -21.56 -15.89 0.77
CA GLY A 141 -20.16 -16.17 1.13
C GLY A 141 -19.21 -15.00 0.98
N ILE A 142 -19.70 -13.83 0.58
CA ILE A 142 -18.91 -12.58 0.52
C ILE A 142 -19.54 -11.53 1.43
N GLY A 143 -18.70 -10.88 2.23
CA GLY A 143 -19.05 -9.65 2.91
C GLY A 143 -18.42 -8.46 2.23
N ILE A 144 -18.94 -7.27 2.49
CA ILE A 144 -18.35 -5.99 2.07
C ILE A 144 -18.01 -5.20 3.32
N VAL A 145 -16.78 -4.72 3.38
CA VAL A 145 -16.25 -3.92 4.49
C VAL A 145 -15.89 -2.54 3.94
N LYS A 146 -16.47 -1.50 4.52
CA LYS A 146 -16.17 -0.11 4.17
C LYS A 146 -15.10 0.44 5.09
N PHE A 147 -14.10 1.08 4.49
CA PHE A 147 -12.99 1.68 5.18
C PHE A 147 -12.91 3.18 4.94
N ARG A 148 -12.43 3.91 5.96
CA ARG A 148 -11.81 5.21 5.81
C ARG A 148 -10.31 5.07 6.00
N HIS A 149 -9.56 5.81 5.20
CA HIS A 149 -8.10 5.79 5.20
C HIS A 149 -7.58 7.20 5.43
N GLU A 150 -6.68 7.33 6.38
CA GLU A 150 -6.02 8.58 6.73
C GLU A 150 -4.52 8.37 6.61
N VAL A 151 -3.86 9.15 5.75
CA VAL A 151 -2.41 9.10 5.55
C VAL A 151 -1.82 10.46 5.89
N GLU A 152 -0.81 10.46 6.74
CA GLU A 152 -0.10 11.62 7.24
C GLU A 152 1.38 11.55 6.87
N ASN A 153 2.03 12.70 6.78
CA ASN A 153 3.49 12.78 6.67
C ASN A 153 4.13 12.80 8.08
N GLN A 154 5.48 12.85 8.14
CA GLN A 154 6.24 12.86 9.39
C GLN A 154 5.97 14.09 10.29
N ARG A 155 5.29 15.12 9.78
CA ARG A 155 4.87 16.30 10.54
C ARG A 155 3.47 16.18 11.14
N GLY A 156 2.81 15.02 10.96
CA GLY A 156 1.42 14.80 11.37
C GLY A 156 0.41 15.55 10.50
N GLU A 157 0.80 15.96 9.30
CA GLU A 157 -0.09 16.62 8.36
C GLU A 157 -0.82 15.58 7.50
N LEU A 158 -2.15 15.66 7.48
CA LEU A 158 -2.97 14.80 6.62
C LEU A 158 -2.69 15.11 5.15
N VAL A 159 -2.12 14.16 4.42
CA VAL A 159 -1.76 14.28 3.00
C VAL A 159 -2.78 13.61 2.09
N CYS A 160 -3.41 12.53 2.55
CA CYS A 160 -4.42 11.80 1.78
C CYS A 160 -5.54 11.29 2.70
N LEU A 161 -6.78 11.47 2.25
CA LEU A 161 -8.00 10.96 2.88
C LEU A 161 -8.83 10.25 1.82
N GLY A 162 -9.27 9.02 2.10
CA GLY A 162 -10.11 8.29 1.15
C GLY A 162 -11.09 7.35 1.83
N GLU A 163 -12.10 6.93 1.08
CA GLU A 163 -13.01 5.85 1.47
C GLU A 163 -13.23 4.90 0.30
N ASN A 164 -13.24 3.63 0.61
CA ASN A 164 -13.66 2.59 -0.33
C ASN A 164 -14.25 1.40 0.41
N ALA A 165 -14.86 0.50 -0.36
CA ALA A 165 -15.32 -0.77 0.15
C ALA A 165 -14.49 -1.92 -0.44
N THR A 166 -14.19 -2.93 0.36
CA THR A 166 -13.50 -4.16 -0.06
C THR A 166 -14.41 -5.36 0.12
N MET A 167 -14.49 -6.20 -0.89
CA MET A 167 -15.17 -7.50 -0.82
C MET A 167 -14.23 -8.52 -0.18
N ILE A 168 -14.69 -9.22 0.83
CA ILE A 168 -13.90 -10.19 1.61
C ILE A 168 -14.72 -11.47 1.76
N ARG A 169 -14.06 -12.61 1.58
CA ARG A 169 -14.70 -13.91 1.81
C ARG A 169 -15.10 -14.09 3.26
N MET A 170 -16.25 -14.68 3.44
CA MET A 170 -16.71 -15.17 4.73
C MET A 170 -15.99 -16.46 5.11
N ARG A 171 -15.86 -16.70 6.39
CA ARG A 171 -15.34 -17.95 6.92
C ARG A 171 -16.27 -19.10 6.49
N LEU A 172 -15.70 -20.13 5.91
CA LEU A 172 -16.46 -21.33 5.60
C LEU A 172 -16.98 -21.91 6.93
N PRO A 173 -18.26 -22.38 6.98
CA PRO A 173 -18.73 -23.15 8.12
C PRO A 173 -17.76 -24.31 8.37
N ALA A 174 -17.40 -24.56 9.62
CA ALA A 174 -16.68 -25.79 9.94
C ALA A 174 -17.49 -26.96 9.40
N GLU A 175 -16.88 -27.80 8.54
CA GLU A 175 -17.52 -29.02 8.12
C GLU A 175 -17.90 -29.79 9.41
N ALA A 176 -19.18 -30.03 9.58
CA ALA A 176 -19.65 -30.88 10.65
C ALA A 176 -18.96 -32.24 10.44
N SER A 177 -18.03 -32.58 11.34
CA SER A 177 -17.36 -33.86 11.32
C SER A 177 -18.42 -34.95 11.40
N ALA A 178 -18.62 -35.65 10.27
CA ALA A 178 -19.51 -36.79 10.18
C ALA A 178 -18.85 -38.01 10.84
#